data_9e7a159ac74e230be9d6de3a6b1fe1d1
#
_entry.id   9e7a159ac74e230be9d6de3a6b1fe1d1
#
_cell.length_a   1.000
_cell.length_b   1.000
_cell.length_c   1.000
_cell.angle_alpha   90.00
_cell.angle_beta   90.00
_cell.angle_gamma   90.00
#
_symmetry.space_group_name_H-M   'P 1'
#
loop_
_entity.id
_entity.type
_entity.pdbx_description
1 polymer ?
#
loop_
_entity_poly.entity_id
_entity_poly.type
_entity_poly.pdbx_seq_one_letter_code
_entity_poly.pdbx_strand_id
1 'polypeptide(L)'
;MIKREKYIASIREFYNSDLIKIITGIRRCGKSVILGQIKDEIEQSGAKCVYLNLEDRYENNFSSANELVEFVLKTKGAKYVFLDEIQNILNWQEACKTLRLKGLSLFITGSNSKLLSSEFVKELSGRFVSFNIRPFVYKELKEYANELGKDFSLGEYLSLGGFAKILEFQSNESIKAYLKDLDNTVIINDLIARYNIKKTELFKKIVDFVMLSNARVLSANSILNYIKSQKITCSINTVIKYLSHLEEAYAIRKLPKYSLKAKRKLEFFEKVYNEDIAFSVIRGGDKDITHNLENIIYNELIFMGYELFLYDNKGKEIDFLAIKGGKEYLIQVAYSVAENKACEREIGAFASLDNSRAKVLITNDEIDFSTSTVKHIKLKDFLLMDEL
;
A
#
# COMPACT_ATOMS: atom_id res chain seq x y z
N MET A 1 13.54 4.93 -15.45
CA MET A 1 12.46 4.60 -14.47
C MET A 1 11.29 5.51 -14.77
N ILE A 2 10.09 4.96 -14.94
CA ILE A 2 8.89 5.71 -15.35
C ILE A 2 8.55 6.84 -14.39
N LYS A 3 7.94 7.88 -14.95
CA LYS A 3 7.33 8.94 -14.16
C LYS A 3 5.99 8.47 -13.61
N ARG A 4 5.87 8.38 -12.28
CA ARG A 4 4.62 7.97 -11.63
C ARG A 4 3.63 9.14 -11.56
N GLU A 5 3.16 9.58 -12.74
CA GLU A 5 2.41 10.81 -12.92
C GLU A 5 1.16 10.90 -12.04
N LYS A 6 0.47 9.80 -11.81
CA LYS A 6 -0.73 9.79 -10.97
C LYS A 6 -0.47 10.29 -9.54
N TYR A 7 0.64 9.87 -8.93
CA TYR A 7 1.05 10.36 -7.62
C TYR A 7 1.57 11.80 -7.70
N ILE A 8 2.41 12.08 -8.70
CA ILE A 8 3.01 13.41 -8.87
C ILE A 8 1.93 14.46 -9.11
N ALA A 9 0.93 14.17 -9.97
CA ALA A 9 -0.19 15.08 -10.23
C ALA A 9 -0.97 15.43 -8.96
N SER A 10 -1.24 14.45 -8.11
CA SER A 10 -1.94 14.69 -6.84
C SER A 10 -1.13 15.52 -5.85
N ILE A 11 0.22 15.43 -5.88
CA ILE A 11 1.11 16.20 -5.01
C ILE A 11 1.35 17.60 -5.57
N ARG A 12 1.33 17.76 -6.91
CA ARG A 12 1.61 19.02 -7.63
C ARG A 12 0.72 20.17 -7.19
N GLU A 13 -0.54 19.91 -6.88
CA GLU A 13 -1.48 20.93 -6.38
C GLU A 13 -0.99 21.59 -5.08
N PHE A 14 -0.13 20.90 -4.32
CA PHE A 14 0.38 21.36 -3.03
C PHE A 14 1.79 21.94 -3.09
N TYR A 15 2.45 22.01 -4.24
CA TYR A 15 3.84 22.48 -4.35
C TYR A 15 4.08 23.83 -3.69
N ASN A 16 3.17 24.77 -3.90
CA ASN A 16 3.27 26.12 -3.37
C ASN A 16 2.48 26.35 -2.06
N SER A 17 1.85 25.31 -1.52
CA SER A 17 1.15 25.42 -0.25
C SER A 17 2.13 25.45 0.93
N ASP A 18 1.71 26.03 2.04
CA ASP A 18 2.45 26.00 3.31
C ASP A 18 2.30 24.67 4.06
N LEU A 19 1.51 23.73 3.51
CA LEU A 19 1.37 22.40 4.06
C LEU A 19 2.65 21.58 3.85
N ILE A 20 3.02 20.79 4.84
CA ILE A 20 4.10 19.80 4.71
C ILE A 20 3.56 18.62 3.91
N LYS A 21 4.21 18.29 2.78
CA LYS A 21 3.87 17.13 1.94
C LYS A 21 4.58 15.90 2.47
N ILE A 22 3.82 14.96 3.04
CA ILE A 22 4.33 13.73 3.63
C ILE A 22 4.09 12.57 2.68
N ILE A 23 5.17 11.99 2.17
CA ILE A 23 5.14 10.85 1.24
C ILE A 23 5.47 9.59 2.04
N THR A 24 4.48 8.74 2.24
CA THR A 24 4.59 7.49 3.01
C THR A 24 4.40 6.27 2.12
N GLY A 25 4.64 5.10 2.66
CA GLY A 25 4.44 3.82 1.99
C GLY A 25 5.49 2.80 2.41
N ILE A 26 5.26 1.54 2.06
CA ILE A 26 6.18 0.45 2.39
C ILE A 26 7.59 0.72 1.87
N ARG A 27 8.60 0.17 2.52
CA ARG A 27 10.00 0.28 2.04
C ARG A 27 10.11 -0.31 0.63
N ARG A 28 10.92 0.33 -0.25
CA ARG A 28 11.13 -0.07 -1.65
C ARG A 28 9.97 0.13 -2.63
N CYS A 29 8.88 0.81 -2.24
CA CYS A 29 7.78 1.15 -3.16
C CYS A 29 8.05 2.36 -4.09
N GLY A 30 9.20 3.03 -3.97
CA GLY A 30 9.61 4.13 -4.86
C GLY A 30 9.39 5.54 -4.31
N LYS A 31 9.26 5.74 -3.00
CA LYS A 31 9.10 7.08 -2.37
C LYS A 31 10.20 8.06 -2.76
N SER A 32 11.47 7.66 -2.58
CA SER A 32 12.64 8.49 -2.90
C SER A 32 12.71 8.86 -4.39
N VAL A 33 12.25 7.94 -5.26
CA VAL A 33 12.17 8.19 -6.71
C VAL A 33 11.13 9.27 -7.01
N ILE A 34 9.92 9.16 -6.45
CA ILE A 34 8.87 10.18 -6.61
C ILE A 34 9.35 11.52 -6.04
N LEU A 35 10.00 11.52 -4.87
CA LEU A 35 10.57 12.71 -4.27
C LEU A 35 11.58 13.38 -5.21
N GLY A 36 12.47 12.60 -5.85
CA GLY A 36 13.42 13.08 -6.85
C GLY A 36 12.74 13.62 -8.10
N GLN A 37 11.73 12.92 -8.64
CA GLN A 37 10.96 13.37 -9.80
C GLN A 37 10.23 14.70 -9.56
N ILE A 38 9.69 14.90 -8.36
CA ILE A 38 9.05 16.17 -7.96
C ILE A 38 10.10 17.28 -7.88
N LYS A 39 11.26 16.99 -7.27
CA LYS A 39 12.37 17.94 -7.19
C LYS A 39 12.82 18.38 -8.60
N ASP A 40 13.04 17.43 -9.48
CA ASP A 40 13.49 17.71 -10.85
C ASP A 40 12.46 18.56 -11.63
N GLU A 41 11.15 18.29 -11.45
CA GLU A 41 10.07 19.08 -12.05
C GLU A 41 10.07 20.53 -11.53
N ILE A 42 10.31 20.73 -10.25
CA ILE A 42 10.37 22.05 -9.63
C ILE A 42 11.65 22.79 -10.06
N GLU A 43 12.80 22.12 -10.13
CA GLU A 43 14.05 22.73 -10.60
C GLU A 43 13.99 23.13 -12.07
N GLN A 44 13.29 22.37 -12.92
CA GLN A 44 13.04 22.76 -14.32
C GLN A 44 12.24 24.06 -14.46
N SER A 45 11.47 24.44 -13.44
CA SER A 45 10.80 25.76 -13.40
C SER A 45 11.73 26.91 -12.99
N GLY A 46 13.02 26.65 -12.74
CA GLY A 46 14.02 27.63 -12.30
C GLY A 46 14.08 27.84 -10.78
N ALA A 47 13.32 27.07 -10.01
CA ALA A 47 13.32 27.20 -8.55
C ALA A 47 14.52 26.45 -7.92
N LYS A 48 15.06 27.02 -6.83
CA LYS A 48 16.16 26.41 -6.09
C LYS A 48 15.64 25.47 -5.01
N CYS A 49 16.16 24.25 -5.00
CA CYS A 49 15.80 23.19 -4.06
C CYS A 49 16.96 22.81 -3.13
N VAL A 50 16.62 22.33 -1.94
CA VAL A 50 17.53 21.55 -1.06
C VAL A 50 17.02 20.11 -1.04
N TYR A 51 17.87 19.14 -1.32
CA TYR A 51 17.57 17.73 -1.21
C TYR A 51 18.57 17.05 -0.27
N LEU A 52 18.06 16.35 0.74
CA LEU A 52 18.86 15.61 1.71
C LEU A 52 18.30 14.19 1.85
N ASN A 53 19.14 13.21 1.55
CA ASN A 53 18.89 11.81 1.89
C ASN A 53 19.43 11.53 3.30
N LEU A 54 18.54 11.47 4.28
CA LEU A 54 18.92 11.32 5.69
C LEU A 54 19.18 9.84 6.08
N GLU A 55 19.10 8.90 5.13
CA GLU A 55 19.63 7.55 5.29
C GLU A 55 21.15 7.53 5.08
N ASP A 56 21.69 8.45 4.29
CA ASP A 56 23.12 8.61 4.04
C ASP A 56 23.79 9.44 5.15
N ARG A 57 24.28 8.73 6.17
CA ARG A 57 24.95 9.35 7.31
C ARG A 57 26.36 9.87 6.99
N TYR A 58 26.92 9.50 5.86
CA TYR A 58 28.24 9.96 5.47
C TYR A 58 28.18 11.41 4.94
N GLU A 59 27.20 11.68 4.07
CA GLU A 59 27.02 13.01 3.50
C GLU A 59 26.12 13.93 4.36
N ASN A 60 25.19 13.33 5.09
CA ASN A 60 24.11 14.06 5.81
C ASN A 60 24.06 13.67 7.29
N ASN A 61 25.19 13.80 8.00
CA ASN A 61 25.29 13.46 9.42
C ASN A 61 24.81 14.62 10.32
N PHE A 62 23.51 14.75 10.46
CA PHE A 62 22.91 15.68 11.42
C PHE A 62 22.59 14.96 12.73
N SER A 63 23.15 15.46 13.84
CA SER A 63 22.90 14.89 15.16
C SER A 63 21.61 15.41 15.80
N SER A 64 21.06 16.52 15.29
CA SER A 64 19.88 17.17 15.85
C SER A 64 19.01 17.89 14.81
N ALA A 65 17.75 18.15 15.17
CA ALA A 65 16.85 18.99 14.41
C ALA A 65 17.41 20.38 14.13
N ASN A 66 18.13 20.98 15.10
CA ASN A 66 18.71 22.31 14.95
C ASN A 66 19.81 22.36 13.90
N GLU A 67 20.70 21.38 13.86
CA GLU A 67 21.75 21.31 12.82
C GLU A 67 21.15 21.18 11.43
N LEU A 68 20.11 20.35 11.25
CA LEU A 68 19.37 20.26 10.01
C LEU A 68 18.77 21.60 9.59
N VAL A 69 18.12 22.30 10.52
CA VAL A 69 17.52 23.63 10.26
C VAL A 69 18.59 24.64 9.84
N GLU A 70 19.68 24.72 10.59
CA GLU A 70 20.78 25.65 10.26
C GLU A 70 21.36 25.37 8.90
N PHE A 71 21.60 24.11 8.55
CA PHE A 71 22.11 23.72 7.24
C PHE A 71 21.17 24.18 6.11
N VAL A 72 19.88 23.89 6.25
CA VAL A 72 18.87 24.27 5.23
C VAL A 72 18.81 25.79 5.09
N LEU A 73 18.81 26.56 6.18
CA LEU A 73 18.73 28.03 6.16
C LEU A 73 19.99 28.70 5.62
N LYS A 74 21.16 28.06 5.70
CA LYS A 74 22.41 28.54 5.09
C LYS A 74 22.35 28.48 3.54
N THR A 75 21.47 27.66 2.97
CA THR A 75 21.31 27.54 1.51
C THR A 75 20.47 28.72 0.96
N LYS A 76 21.16 29.81 0.58
CA LYS A 76 20.51 31.04 0.09
C LYS A 76 19.65 30.80 -1.15
N GLY A 77 18.41 31.32 -1.11
CA GLY A 77 17.47 31.31 -2.23
C GLY A 77 16.71 29.99 -2.42
N ALA A 78 16.91 28.98 -1.57
CA ALA A 78 16.10 27.78 -1.59
C ALA A 78 14.68 28.10 -1.09
N LYS A 79 13.67 27.64 -1.83
CA LYS A 79 12.25 27.75 -1.47
C LYS A 79 11.65 26.37 -1.14
N TYR A 80 12.20 25.34 -1.75
CA TYR A 80 11.69 23.95 -1.62
C TYR A 80 12.73 23.09 -0.94
N VAL A 81 12.27 22.26 0.01
CA VAL A 81 13.14 21.37 0.81
C VAL A 81 12.60 19.96 0.76
N PHE A 82 13.44 19.03 0.37
CA PHE A 82 13.16 17.61 0.22
C PHE A 82 14.00 16.84 1.24
N LEU A 83 13.33 16.17 2.17
CA LEU A 83 13.97 15.41 3.25
C LEU A 83 13.55 13.94 3.13
N ASP A 84 14.44 13.11 2.61
CA ASP A 84 14.20 11.70 2.41
C ASP A 84 14.54 10.92 3.69
N GLU A 85 13.63 10.02 4.13
CA GLU A 85 13.72 9.21 5.35
C GLU A 85 13.95 10.06 6.63
N ILE A 86 13.10 11.09 6.82
CA ILE A 86 13.21 12.12 7.88
C ILE A 86 13.25 11.54 9.31
N GLN A 87 12.65 10.35 9.54
CA GLN A 87 12.63 9.72 10.86
C GLN A 87 14.04 9.34 11.39
N ASN A 88 15.07 9.45 10.57
CA ASN A 88 16.46 9.24 11.00
C ASN A 88 17.02 10.41 11.83
N ILE A 89 16.31 11.54 11.87
CA ILE A 89 16.67 12.71 12.67
C ILE A 89 15.86 12.73 13.98
N LEU A 90 16.55 12.90 15.10
CA LEU A 90 15.89 13.05 16.39
C LEU A 90 15.12 14.37 16.44
N ASN A 91 13.88 14.36 16.93
CA ASN A 91 12.98 15.53 17.01
C ASN A 91 12.76 16.23 15.65
N TRP A 92 12.76 15.48 14.55
CA TRP A 92 12.57 16.00 13.20
C TRP A 92 11.29 16.85 13.04
N GLN A 93 10.27 16.63 13.88
CA GLN A 93 9.02 17.39 13.88
C GLN A 93 9.28 18.89 14.16
N GLU A 94 10.21 19.20 15.07
CA GLU A 94 10.61 20.57 15.39
C GLU A 94 11.32 21.22 14.21
N ALA A 95 12.18 20.47 13.51
CA ALA A 95 12.83 20.95 12.29
C ALA A 95 11.78 21.31 11.21
N CYS A 96 10.85 20.42 10.93
CA CYS A 96 9.78 20.64 9.95
C CYS A 96 8.92 21.86 10.31
N LYS A 97 8.55 22.01 11.59
CA LYS A 97 7.79 23.17 12.08
C LYS A 97 8.56 24.47 11.88
N THR A 98 9.84 24.49 12.23
CA THR A 98 10.70 25.68 12.11
C THR A 98 10.89 26.08 10.65
N LEU A 99 11.25 25.13 9.79
CA LEU A 99 11.45 25.40 8.36
C LEU A 99 10.16 25.88 7.68
N ARG A 100 9.01 25.28 8.02
CA ARG A 100 7.70 25.74 7.54
C ARG A 100 7.42 27.19 7.97
N LEU A 101 7.67 27.56 9.23
CA LEU A 101 7.49 28.93 9.73
C LEU A 101 8.43 29.94 9.06
N LYS A 102 9.53 29.48 8.46
CA LYS A 102 10.42 30.31 7.63
C LYS A 102 9.93 30.43 6.18
N GLY A 103 8.74 29.90 5.85
CA GLY A 103 8.13 30.02 4.53
C GLY A 103 8.65 29.02 3.50
N LEU A 104 9.34 27.96 3.95
CA LEU A 104 9.83 26.90 3.05
C LEU A 104 8.74 25.88 2.75
N SER A 105 8.65 25.44 1.50
CA SER A 105 7.79 24.36 1.08
C SER A 105 8.47 23.03 1.31
N LEU A 106 7.92 22.17 2.21
CA LEU A 106 8.55 20.95 2.67
C LEU A 106 7.93 19.71 2.03
N PHE A 107 8.80 18.82 1.56
CA PHE A 107 8.47 17.46 1.11
C PHE A 107 9.29 16.48 1.92
N ILE A 108 8.62 15.58 2.62
CA ILE A 108 9.30 14.60 3.48
C ILE A 108 8.85 13.20 3.14
N THR A 109 9.76 12.24 3.27
CA THR A 109 9.41 10.81 3.13
C THR A 109 9.66 10.03 4.40
N GLY A 110 9.01 8.88 4.49
CA GLY A 110 9.32 7.85 5.46
C GLY A 110 8.55 6.56 5.23
N SER A 111 9.15 5.49 5.71
CA SER A 111 8.68 4.12 5.50
C SER A 111 7.73 3.60 6.60
N ASN A 112 7.18 4.49 7.43
CA ASN A 112 6.30 4.12 8.53
C ASN A 112 5.15 5.11 8.70
N SER A 113 3.95 4.60 8.99
CA SER A 113 2.78 5.41 9.35
C SER A 113 2.95 6.16 10.68
N LYS A 114 3.94 5.81 11.52
CA LYS A 114 4.30 6.61 12.70
C LYS A 114 4.72 8.05 12.38
N LEU A 115 5.13 8.32 11.14
CA LEU A 115 5.25 9.71 10.65
C LEU A 115 3.92 10.46 10.75
N LEU A 116 2.80 9.73 10.76
CA LEU A 116 1.44 10.25 10.96
C LEU A 116 0.90 9.89 12.35
N SER A 117 1.79 9.60 13.34
CA SER A 117 1.39 9.24 14.69
C SER A 117 0.60 10.34 15.38
N SER A 118 -0.15 9.97 16.43
CA SER A 118 -0.98 10.90 17.20
C SER A 118 -0.17 12.07 17.81
N GLU A 119 1.11 11.88 18.09
CA GLU A 119 2.02 12.95 18.56
C GLU A 119 2.32 13.94 17.45
N PHE A 120 2.72 13.44 16.26
CA PHE A 120 2.96 14.29 15.11
C PHE A 120 1.69 15.03 14.65
N VAL A 121 0.57 14.32 14.60
CA VAL A 121 -0.73 14.92 14.24
C VAL A 121 -1.13 16.02 15.24
N LYS A 122 -0.82 15.88 16.53
CA LYS A 122 -1.08 16.92 17.54
C LYS A 122 -0.21 18.17 17.33
N GLU A 123 1.08 17.97 17.03
CA GLU A 123 2.02 19.08 16.86
C GLU A 123 1.82 19.86 15.55
N LEU A 124 1.44 19.16 14.47
CA LEU A 124 1.27 19.73 13.14
C LEU A 124 -0.17 19.63 12.62
N SER A 125 -1.15 19.55 13.54
CA SER A 125 -2.57 19.42 13.18
C SER A 125 -3.00 20.48 12.14
N GLY A 126 -3.57 20.01 11.01
CA GLY A 126 -4.02 20.88 9.92
C GLY A 126 -2.89 21.52 9.10
N ARG A 127 -1.61 21.11 9.28
CA ARG A 127 -0.45 21.72 8.62
C ARG A 127 0.32 20.76 7.72
N PHE A 128 -0.26 19.63 7.40
CA PHE A 128 0.33 18.66 6.47
C PHE A 128 -0.74 18.02 5.58
N VAL A 129 -0.29 17.45 4.48
CA VAL A 129 -1.06 16.54 3.62
C VAL A 129 -0.22 15.29 3.39
N SER A 130 -0.86 14.12 3.39
CA SER A 130 -0.15 12.85 3.26
C SER A 130 -0.53 12.13 1.96
N PHE A 131 0.48 11.53 1.34
CA PHE A 131 0.36 10.74 0.11
C PHE A 131 0.96 9.36 0.36
N ASN A 132 0.15 8.33 0.18
CA ASN A 132 0.59 6.96 0.37
C ASN A 132 0.99 6.32 -0.96
N ILE A 133 2.28 6.03 -1.11
CA ILE A 133 2.84 5.40 -2.31
C ILE A 133 2.87 3.88 -2.10
N ARG A 134 2.40 3.17 -3.11
CA ARG A 134 2.32 1.70 -3.11
C ARG A 134 3.30 1.09 -4.12
N PRO A 135 3.61 -0.20 -4.03
CA PRO A 135 4.26 -0.93 -5.12
C PRO A 135 3.56 -0.67 -6.46
N PHE A 136 4.20 -0.97 -7.55
CA PHE A 136 3.66 -0.71 -8.88
C PHE A 136 2.42 -1.58 -9.15
N VAL A 137 1.41 -0.98 -9.76
CA VAL A 137 0.29 -1.71 -10.37
C VAL A 137 0.72 -2.30 -11.72
N TYR A 138 -0.08 -3.21 -12.27
CA TYR A 138 0.28 -3.91 -13.52
C TYR A 138 0.62 -2.94 -14.67
N LYS A 139 -0.19 -1.90 -14.87
CA LYS A 139 0.01 -0.89 -15.91
C LYS A 139 1.37 -0.19 -15.77
N GLU A 140 1.74 0.21 -14.55
CA GLU A 140 3.01 0.87 -14.27
C GLU A 140 4.21 -0.07 -14.49
N LEU A 141 4.12 -1.35 -14.06
CA LEU A 141 5.18 -2.32 -14.30
C LEU A 141 5.37 -2.63 -15.77
N LYS A 142 4.28 -2.78 -16.52
CA LYS A 142 4.32 -3.02 -17.96
C LYS A 142 4.97 -1.85 -18.71
N GLU A 143 4.61 -0.61 -18.34
CA GLU A 143 5.23 0.58 -18.89
C GLU A 143 6.74 0.63 -18.59
N TYR A 144 7.13 0.34 -17.35
CA TYR A 144 8.54 0.31 -16.96
C TYR A 144 9.33 -0.81 -17.64
N ALA A 145 8.73 -1.99 -17.81
CA ALA A 145 9.35 -3.07 -18.56
C ALA A 145 9.60 -2.67 -20.03
N ASN A 146 8.63 -2.00 -20.66
CA ASN A 146 8.79 -1.47 -22.03
C ASN A 146 9.94 -0.47 -22.14
N GLU A 147 10.10 0.46 -21.15
CA GLU A 147 11.27 1.36 -21.12
C GLU A 147 12.60 0.61 -21.04
N LEU A 148 12.62 -0.55 -20.37
CA LEU A 148 13.79 -1.41 -20.25
C LEU A 148 13.99 -2.35 -21.46
N GLY A 149 13.13 -2.27 -22.47
CA GLY A 149 13.14 -3.17 -23.62
C GLY A 149 12.79 -4.62 -23.27
N LYS A 150 12.00 -4.83 -22.22
CA LYS A 150 11.54 -6.14 -21.72
C LYS A 150 10.04 -6.30 -21.94
N ASP A 151 9.61 -7.54 -22.14
CA ASP A 151 8.20 -7.89 -22.00
C ASP A 151 7.91 -8.27 -20.54
N PHE A 152 6.72 -7.93 -20.07
CA PHE A 152 6.24 -8.28 -18.74
C PHE A 152 4.76 -8.72 -18.85
N SER A 153 4.55 -9.99 -18.65
CA SER A 153 3.26 -10.64 -18.81
C SER A 153 2.35 -10.48 -17.58
N LEU A 154 1.06 -10.63 -17.79
CA LEU A 154 0.09 -10.71 -16.69
C LEU A 154 0.40 -11.89 -15.76
N GLY A 155 0.82 -13.04 -16.31
CA GLY A 155 1.19 -14.21 -15.50
C GLY A 155 2.37 -13.92 -14.54
N GLU A 156 3.36 -13.15 -14.98
CA GLU A 156 4.47 -12.72 -14.13
C GLU A 156 3.97 -11.79 -13.01
N TYR A 157 3.11 -10.82 -13.31
CA TYR A 157 2.52 -9.96 -12.30
C TYR A 157 1.74 -10.74 -11.24
N LEU A 158 0.91 -11.69 -11.67
CA LEU A 158 0.15 -12.57 -10.77
C LEU A 158 1.03 -13.48 -9.89
N SER A 159 2.29 -13.69 -10.29
CA SER A 159 3.24 -14.57 -9.59
C SER A 159 4.31 -13.84 -8.80
N LEU A 160 4.61 -12.57 -9.11
CA LEU A 160 5.77 -11.86 -8.56
C LEU A 160 5.40 -10.57 -7.81
N GLY A 161 4.21 -10.03 -8.08
CA GLY A 161 3.77 -8.76 -7.48
C GLY A 161 4.34 -7.52 -8.16
N GLY A 162 4.28 -6.38 -7.43
CA GLY A 162 4.48 -5.03 -7.95
C GLY A 162 5.79 -4.35 -7.55
N PHE A 163 6.79 -5.06 -7.01
CA PHE A 163 8.09 -4.45 -6.70
C PHE A 163 8.94 -4.26 -7.96
N ALA A 164 9.06 -3.03 -8.44
CA ALA A 164 9.67 -2.69 -9.74
C ALA A 164 11.09 -3.22 -9.94
N LYS A 165 11.87 -3.41 -8.88
CA LYS A 165 13.25 -3.96 -8.92
C LYS A 165 13.34 -5.36 -9.53
N ILE A 166 12.24 -6.14 -9.52
CA ILE A 166 12.20 -7.47 -10.15
C ILE A 166 12.53 -7.42 -11.64
N LEU A 167 12.20 -6.31 -12.32
CA LEU A 167 12.48 -6.11 -13.74
C LEU A 167 13.97 -6.01 -14.08
N GLU A 168 14.84 -5.77 -13.09
CA GLU A 168 16.29 -5.69 -13.32
C GLU A 168 16.96 -7.08 -13.38
N PHE A 169 16.29 -8.13 -12.90
CA PHE A 169 16.81 -9.49 -12.90
C PHE A 169 16.38 -10.26 -14.17
N GLN A 170 17.14 -11.29 -14.52
CA GLN A 170 16.90 -12.10 -15.71
C GLN A 170 16.31 -13.48 -15.39
N SER A 171 16.62 -14.03 -14.19
CA SER A 171 16.14 -15.37 -13.82
C SER A 171 15.09 -15.31 -12.70
N ASN A 172 14.16 -16.24 -12.73
CA ASN A 172 13.16 -16.40 -11.67
C ASN A 172 13.79 -16.71 -10.31
N GLU A 173 14.95 -17.42 -10.29
CA GLU A 173 15.70 -17.70 -9.07
C GLU A 173 16.22 -16.41 -8.43
N SER A 174 16.79 -15.50 -9.22
CA SER A 174 17.28 -14.20 -8.76
C SER A 174 16.15 -13.33 -8.26
N ILE A 175 15.00 -13.32 -8.94
CA ILE A 175 13.81 -12.58 -8.50
C ILE A 175 13.29 -13.13 -7.15
N LYS A 176 13.17 -14.45 -7.03
CA LYS A 176 12.70 -15.08 -5.78
C LYS A 176 13.69 -14.83 -4.63
N ALA A 177 14.99 -14.91 -4.87
CA ALA A 177 16.01 -14.57 -3.88
C ALA A 177 15.87 -13.11 -3.43
N TYR A 178 15.76 -12.17 -4.36
CA TYR A 178 15.54 -10.76 -4.04
C TYR A 178 14.26 -10.53 -3.23
N LEU A 179 13.14 -11.10 -3.63
CA LEU A 179 11.87 -10.94 -2.91
C LEU A 179 11.93 -11.53 -1.50
N LYS A 180 12.62 -12.66 -1.32
CA LYS A 180 12.84 -13.26 0.00
C LYS A 180 13.72 -12.38 0.89
N ASP A 181 14.77 -11.79 0.35
CA ASP A 181 15.65 -10.88 1.08
C ASP A 181 14.92 -9.57 1.40
N LEU A 182 14.09 -9.07 0.46
CA LEU A 182 13.24 -7.91 0.67
C LEU A 182 12.28 -8.14 1.84
N ASP A 183 11.59 -9.26 1.86
CA ASP A 183 10.68 -9.63 2.95
C ASP A 183 11.38 -9.73 4.29
N ASN A 184 12.49 -10.47 4.35
CA ASN A 184 13.28 -10.58 5.56
C ASN A 184 13.76 -9.22 6.08
N THR A 185 14.17 -8.33 5.19
CA THR A 185 14.67 -7.01 5.56
C THR A 185 13.55 -6.07 5.97
N VAL A 186 12.49 -5.97 5.14
CA VAL A 186 11.43 -4.95 5.30
C VAL A 186 10.40 -5.35 6.34
N ILE A 187 9.99 -6.64 6.36
CA ILE A 187 8.93 -7.11 7.24
C ILE A 187 9.49 -7.67 8.55
N ILE A 188 10.52 -8.52 8.47
CA ILE A 188 11.00 -9.23 9.65
C ILE A 188 11.99 -8.37 10.44
N ASN A 189 13.17 -8.06 9.85
CA ASN A 189 14.26 -7.44 10.60
C ASN A 189 13.96 -5.98 10.97
N ASP A 190 13.39 -5.19 10.05
CA ASP A 190 13.06 -3.79 10.30
C ASP A 190 12.01 -3.65 11.42
N LEU A 191 10.96 -4.49 11.41
CA LEU A 191 9.95 -4.47 12.47
C LEU A 191 10.47 -4.98 13.81
N ILE A 192 11.30 -6.05 13.82
CA ILE A 192 11.93 -6.57 15.04
C ILE A 192 12.78 -5.47 15.69
N ALA A 193 13.63 -4.80 14.92
CA ALA A 193 14.50 -3.73 15.41
C ALA A 193 13.67 -2.50 15.88
N ARG A 194 12.75 -2.04 15.06
CA ARG A 194 11.94 -0.83 15.28
C ARG A 194 11.06 -0.92 16.54
N TYR A 195 10.45 -2.07 16.77
CA TYR A 195 9.54 -2.28 17.90
C TYR A 195 10.17 -3.06 19.06
N ASN A 196 11.48 -3.32 18.99
CA ASN A 196 12.23 -4.07 20.00
C ASN A 196 11.56 -5.40 20.36
N ILE A 197 11.17 -6.17 19.32
CA ILE A 197 10.43 -7.42 19.48
C ILE A 197 11.35 -8.50 20.06
N LYS A 198 11.08 -8.92 21.30
CA LYS A 198 11.90 -9.94 21.99
C LYS A 198 11.59 -11.37 21.56
N LYS A 199 10.30 -11.67 21.26
CA LYS A 199 9.85 -13.00 20.83
C LYS A 199 9.86 -13.12 19.31
N THR A 200 11.06 -13.12 18.72
CA THR A 200 11.23 -13.06 17.26
C THR A 200 10.61 -14.22 16.51
N GLU A 201 10.74 -15.46 17.03
CA GLU A 201 10.16 -16.65 16.39
C GLU A 201 8.62 -16.66 16.44
N LEU A 202 8.04 -16.18 17.53
CA LEU A 202 6.58 -15.98 17.62
C LEU A 202 6.12 -14.94 16.60
N PHE A 203 6.86 -13.82 16.49
CA PHE A 203 6.55 -12.76 15.54
C PHE A 203 6.58 -13.28 14.09
N LYS A 204 7.65 -13.99 13.68
CA LYS A 204 7.77 -14.59 12.34
C LYS A 204 6.58 -15.51 12.03
N LYS A 205 6.20 -16.39 12.95
CA LYS A 205 5.05 -17.29 12.74
C LYS A 205 3.72 -16.55 12.59
N ILE A 206 3.51 -15.46 13.34
CA ILE A 206 2.33 -14.61 13.17
C ILE A 206 2.36 -13.90 11.81
N VAL A 207 3.51 -13.37 11.40
CA VAL A 207 3.69 -12.76 10.08
C VAL A 207 3.37 -13.77 8.97
N ASP A 208 3.93 -14.96 9.02
CA ASP A 208 3.69 -15.99 8.00
C ASP A 208 2.20 -16.36 7.92
N PHE A 209 1.54 -16.54 9.06
CA PHE A 209 0.11 -16.82 9.07
C PHE A 209 -0.71 -15.69 8.46
N VAL A 210 -0.40 -14.44 8.81
CA VAL A 210 -1.12 -13.25 8.31
C VAL A 210 -0.93 -13.10 6.81
N MET A 211 0.32 -13.19 6.32
CA MET A 211 0.63 -13.03 4.90
C MET A 211 0.02 -14.13 4.03
N LEU A 212 -0.04 -15.37 4.55
CA LEU A 212 -0.70 -16.50 3.87
C LEU A 212 -2.23 -16.45 3.97
N SER A 213 -2.78 -15.68 4.92
CA SER A 213 -4.23 -15.44 5.04
C SER A 213 -4.70 -14.23 4.23
N ASN A 214 -3.99 -13.92 3.16
CA ASN A 214 -4.28 -12.82 2.25
C ASN A 214 -5.72 -12.84 1.74
N ALA A 215 -6.36 -11.68 1.63
CA ALA A 215 -7.77 -11.49 1.21
C ALA A 215 -8.78 -12.33 2.03
N ARG A 216 -8.49 -12.62 3.29
CA ARG A 216 -9.38 -13.36 4.19
C ARG A 216 -9.75 -12.56 5.41
N VAL A 217 -10.92 -12.87 5.95
CA VAL A 217 -11.34 -12.31 7.24
C VAL A 217 -10.47 -12.89 8.35
N LEU A 218 -9.72 -12.02 9.03
CA LEU A 218 -8.85 -12.39 10.13
C LEU A 218 -9.34 -11.81 11.45
N SER A 219 -9.26 -12.60 12.51
CA SER A 219 -9.43 -12.12 13.88
C SER A 219 -8.19 -12.42 14.71
N ALA A 220 -7.95 -11.59 15.73
CA ALA A 220 -6.86 -11.88 16.68
C ALA A 220 -7.04 -13.24 17.36
N ASN A 221 -8.28 -13.71 17.54
CA ASN A 221 -8.59 -15.03 18.09
C ASN A 221 -8.22 -16.17 17.12
N SER A 222 -8.48 -16.04 15.81
CA SER A 222 -8.10 -17.06 14.83
C SER A 222 -6.58 -17.25 14.79
N ILE A 223 -5.83 -16.14 14.80
CA ILE A 223 -4.37 -16.17 14.87
C ILE A 223 -3.89 -16.80 16.19
N LEU A 224 -4.48 -16.39 17.32
CA LEU A 224 -4.13 -16.95 18.63
C LEU A 224 -4.36 -18.48 18.68
N ASN A 225 -5.47 -18.96 18.12
CA ASN A 225 -5.78 -20.39 18.06
C ASN A 225 -4.77 -21.14 17.20
N TYR A 226 -4.37 -20.58 16.05
CA TYR A 226 -3.30 -21.14 15.23
C TYR A 226 -1.97 -21.22 16.01
N ILE A 227 -1.54 -20.17 16.69
CA ILE A 227 -0.31 -20.15 17.48
C ILE A 227 -0.35 -21.17 18.62
N LYS A 228 -1.51 -21.31 19.30
CA LYS A 228 -1.70 -22.32 20.34
C LYS A 228 -1.64 -23.75 19.78
N SER A 229 -2.16 -24.00 18.57
CA SER A 229 -2.06 -25.31 17.92
C SER A 229 -0.61 -25.74 17.64
N GLN A 230 0.30 -24.74 17.49
CA GLN A 230 1.75 -24.94 17.38
C GLN A 230 2.44 -25.10 18.75
N LYS A 231 1.67 -25.26 19.85
CA LYS A 231 2.18 -25.39 21.23
C LYS A 231 3.00 -24.18 21.71
N ILE A 232 2.71 -22.98 21.17
CA ILE A 232 3.38 -21.73 21.54
C ILE A 232 2.45 -20.89 22.42
N THR A 233 2.98 -20.43 23.57
CA THR A 233 2.23 -19.57 24.48
C THR A 233 2.25 -18.13 23.97
N CYS A 234 1.05 -17.58 23.74
CA CYS A 234 0.84 -16.22 23.30
C CYS A 234 -0.40 -15.62 23.96
N SER A 235 -0.39 -14.32 24.23
CA SER A 235 -1.59 -13.59 24.65
C SER A 235 -2.26 -12.92 23.43
N ILE A 236 -3.57 -12.72 23.53
CA ILE A 236 -4.31 -12.00 22.48
C ILE A 236 -3.77 -10.56 22.27
N ASN A 237 -3.36 -9.88 23.34
CA ASN A 237 -2.79 -8.56 23.27
C ASN A 237 -1.48 -8.54 22.47
N THR A 238 -0.67 -9.60 22.54
CA THR A 238 0.54 -9.74 21.73
C THR A 238 0.21 -9.86 20.25
N VAL A 239 -0.82 -10.64 19.92
CA VAL A 239 -1.31 -10.77 18.52
C VAL A 239 -1.79 -9.43 18.00
N ILE A 240 -2.66 -8.75 18.74
CA ILE A 240 -3.18 -7.40 18.36
C ILE A 240 -2.02 -6.42 18.15
N LYS A 241 -1.05 -6.40 19.06
CA LYS A 241 0.13 -5.55 18.95
C LYS A 241 0.93 -5.83 17.68
N TYR A 242 1.15 -7.11 17.34
CA TYR A 242 1.92 -7.46 16.14
C TYR A 242 1.15 -7.16 14.84
N LEU A 243 -0.17 -7.32 14.84
CA LEU A 243 -1.01 -6.87 13.72
C LEU A 243 -0.92 -5.36 13.51
N SER A 244 -0.97 -4.57 14.61
CA SER A 244 -0.78 -3.11 14.53
C SER A 244 0.59 -2.74 13.95
N HIS A 245 1.66 -3.47 14.32
CA HIS A 245 2.99 -3.23 13.77
C HIS A 245 3.09 -3.51 12.27
N LEU A 246 2.41 -4.55 11.79
CA LEU A 246 2.35 -4.86 10.36
C LEU A 246 1.57 -3.79 9.59
N GLU A 247 0.46 -3.30 10.14
CA GLU A 247 -0.33 -2.23 9.55
C GLU A 247 0.43 -0.90 9.54
N GLU A 248 1.08 -0.54 10.65
CA GLU A 248 1.92 0.66 10.77
C GLU A 248 3.09 0.66 9.78
N ALA A 249 3.65 -0.51 9.45
CA ALA A 249 4.70 -0.67 8.45
C ALA A 249 4.18 -0.73 7.01
N TYR A 250 2.89 -0.57 6.81
CA TYR A 250 2.25 -0.76 5.51
C TYR A 250 2.43 -2.16 4.92
N ALA A 251 2.70 -3.18 5.73
CA ALA A 251 2.84 -4.55 5.25
C ALA A 251 1.48 -5.20 4.93
N ILE A 252 0.46 -4.80 5.68
CA ILE A 252 -0.93 -5.22 5.50
C ILE A 252 -1.88 -4.02 5.53
N ARG A 253 -3.05 -4.22 4.95
CA ARG A 253 -4.19 -3.29 4.98
C ARG A 253 -5.43 -4.03 5.46
N LYS A 254 -6.28 -3.32 6.17
CA LYS A 254 -7.56 -3.82 6.63
C LYS A 254 -8.67 -3.19 5.81
N LEU A 255 -9.59 -4.02 5.33
CA LEU A 255 -10.79 -3.58 4.64
C LEU A 255 -11.93 -3.52 5.63
N PRO A 256 -12.48 -2.34 5.95
CA PRO A 256 -13.60 -2.22 6.87
C PRO A 256 -14.89 -2.74 6.24
N LYS A 257 -15.76 -3.31 7.06
CA LYS A 257 -17.10 -3.70 6.63
C LYS A 257 -17.98 -2.45 6.46
N TYR A 258 -18.72 -2.38 5.35
CA TYR A 258 -19.71 -1.32 5.11
C TYR A 258 -20.87 -1.43 6.10
N SER A 259 -21.18 -0.35 6.80
CA SER A 259 -22.31 -0.30 7.73
C SER A 259 -23.08 1.01 7.58
N LEU A 260 -24.36 0.91 7.25
CA LEU A 260 -25.31 2.03 7.27
C LEU A 260 -25.52 2.60 8.69
N LYS A 261 -25.18 1.83 9.71
CA LYS A 261 -25.31 2.24 11.12
C LYS A 261 -23.90 2.47 11.69
N ALA A 262 -23.48 3.73 11.77
CA ALA A 262 -22.17 4.18 12.28
C ALA A 262 -21.73 3.59 13.65
N LYS A 263 -22.61 2.91 14.37
CA LYS A 263 -22.34 2.25 15.67
C LYS A 263 -21.63 0.88 15.55
N ARG A 264 -21.49 0.29 14.37
CA ARG A 264 -20.89 -1.05 14.17
C ARG A 264 -19.46 -1.04 13.62
N LYS A 265 -18.76 0.10 13.58
CA LYS A 265 -17.32 0.18 13.25
C LYS A 265 -16.40 -0.54 14.25
N LEU A 266 -16.96 -1.20 15.26
CA LEU A 266 -16.22 -1.91 16.32
C LEU A 266 -16.28 -3.43 16.20
N GLU A 267 -16.79 -4.01 15.11
CA GLU A 267 -16.79 -5.46 14.93
C GLU A 267 -15.42 -5.92 14.44
N PHE A 268 -14.83 -6.83 15.21
CA PHE A 268 -13.47 -7.37 15.18
C PHE A 268 -13.12 -8.27 13.97
N PHE A 269 -13.91 -8.27 12.92
CA PHE A 269 -13.69 -9.06 11.71
C PHE A 269 -13.36 -8.11 10.55
N GLU A 270 -12.08 -8.00 10.23
CA GLU A 270 -11.60 -7.21 9.11
C GLU A 270 -11.00 -8.15 8.08
N LYS A 271 -11.32 -7.96 6.80
CA LYS A 271 -10.64 -8.64 5.71
C LYS A 271 -9.27 -7.99 5.55
N VAL A 272 -8.21 -8.80 5.47
CA VAL A 272 -6.83 -8.31 5.46
C VAL A 272 -6.21 -8.56 4.09
N TYR A 273 -5.57 -7.53 3.54
CA TYR A 273 -4.85 -7.59 2.28
C TYR A 273 -3.37 -7.29 2.50
N ASN A 274 -2.50 -8.02 1.85
CA ASN A 274 -1.09 -7.69 1.81
C ASN A 274 -0.88 -6.41 0.98
N GLU A 275 0.12 -5.61 1.34
CA GLU A 275 0.48 -4.45 0.51
C GLU A 275 0.90 -4.87 -0.91
N ASP A 276 1.49 -6.06 -1.01
CA ASP A 276 1.83 -6.71 -2.27
C ASP A 276 1.73 -8.24 -2.15
N ILE A 277 1.27 -8.91 -3.21
CA ILE A 277 1.13 -10.37 -3.24
C ILE A 277 2.47 -11.10 -3.12
N ALA A 278 3.58 -10.46 -3.44
CA ALA A 278 4.93 -11.03 -3.29
C ALA A 278 5.15 -11.60 -1.89
N PHE A 279 4.60 -10.96 -0.84
CA PHE A 279 4.74 -11.42 0.55
C PHE A 279 3.99 -12.74 0.84
N SER A 280 2.91 -13.01 0.13
CA SER A 280 2.20 -14.31 0.16
C SER A 280 2.95 -15.35 -0.65
N VAL A 281 3.32 -15.01 -1.88
CA VAL A 281 3.94 -15.91 -2.86
C VAL A 281 5.25 -16.51 -2.37
N ILE A 282 6.15 -15.71 -1.80
CA ILE A 282 7.44 -16.19 -1.26
C ILE A 282 7.31 -17.14 -0.07
N ARG A 283 6.12 -17.18 0.57
CA ARG A 283 5.77 -18.08 1.67
C ARG A 283 5.04 -19.34 1.20
N GLY A 284 4.94 -19.57 -0.11
CA GLY A 284 4.22 -20.71 -0.69
C GLY A 284 2.73 -20.44 -0.93
N GLY A 285 2.29 -19.19 -0.87
CA GLY A 285 0.92 -18.76 -1.20
C GLY A 285 0.66 -18.60 -2.70
N ASP A 286 1.59 -19.01 -3.57
CA ASP A 286 1.47 -18.97 -5.02
C ASP A 286 0.31 -19.83 -5.57
N LYS A 287 -0.08 -20.86 -4.84
CA LYS A 287 -1.21 -21.73 -5.19
C LYS A 287 -2.59 -21.12 -4.89
N ASP A 288 -2.64 -20.10 -4.07
CA ASP A 288 -3.89 -19.41 -3.69
C ASP A 288 -4.22 -18.28 -4.69
N ILE A 289 -4.44 -18.69 -5.95
CA ILE A 289 -4.60 -17.77 -7.07
C ILE A 289 -5.79 -16.84 -6.85
N THR A 290 -6.92 -17.33 -6.32
CA THR A 290 -8.14 -16.54 -6.15
C THR A 290 -7.95 -15.40 -5.16
N HIS A 291 -7.39 -15.67 -3.97
CA HIS A 291 -7.17 -14.62 -2.97
C HIS A 291 -6.04 -13.65 -3.37
N ASN A 292 -5.01 -14.14 -4.08
CA ASN A 292 -3.98 -13.25 -4.65
C ASN A 292 -4.56 -12.34 -5.72
N LEU A 293 -5.47 -12.85 -6.58
CA LEU A 293 -6.17 -12.04 -7.56
C LEU A 293 -7.05 -10.98 -6.90
N GLU A 294 -7.80 -11.35 -5.87
CA GLU A 294 -8.61 -10.40 -5.10
C GLU A 294 -7.74 -9.30 -4.47
N ASN A 295 -6.55 -9.64 -3.94
CA ASN A 295 -5.61 -8.64 -3.43
C ASN A 295 -5.10 -7.69 -4.53
N ILE A 296 -4.83 -8.20 -5.72
CA ILE A 296 -4.43 -7.38 -6.87
C ILE A 296 -5.54 -6.40 -7.21
N ILE A 297 -6.79 -6.86 -7.33
CA ILE A 297 -7.94 -5.99 -7.60
C ILE A 297 -8.12 -4.94 -6.50
N TYR A 298 -7.95 -5.33 -5.22
CA TYR A 298 -7.93 -4.37 -4.11
C TYR A 298 -6.89 -3.26 -4.32
N ASN A 299 -5.66 -3.62 -4.69
CA ASN A 299 -4.59 -2.66 -4.91
C ASN A 299 -4.84 -1.73 -6.09
N GLU A 300 -5.38 -2.26 -7.20
CA GLU A 300 -5.74 -1.48 -8.38
C GLU A 300 -6.88 -0.49 -8.09
N LEU A 301 -7.94 -0.92 -7.39
CA LEU A 301 -9.05 -0.05 -7.01
C LEU A 301 -8.59 1.10 -6.11
N ILE A 302 -7.72 0.83 -5.13
CA ILE A 302 -7.11 1.88 -4.30
C ILE A 302 -6.25 2.82 -5.17
N PHE A 303 -5.44 2.27 -6.09
CA PHE A 303 -4.64 3.07 -7.01
C PHE A 303 -5.54 3.94 -7.91
N MET A 304 -6.68 3.43 -8.38
CA MET A 304 -7.67 4.20 -9.13
C MET A 304 -8.35 5.30 -8.29
N GLY A 305 -8.20 5.27 -6.96
CA GLY A 305 -8.72 6.28 -6.03
C GLY A 305 -10.10 5.96 -5.48
N TYR A 306 -10.52 4.70 -5.49
CA TYR A 306 -11.76 4.26 -4.84
C TYR A 306 -11.59 4.11 -3.34
N GLU A 307 -12.59 4.53 -2.57
CA GLU A 307 -12.78 4.12 -1.18
C GLU A 307 -13.44 2.73 -1.18
N LEU A 308 -12.87 1.79 -0.43
CA LEU A 308 -13.27 0.39 -0.46
C LEU A 308 -13.83 -0.08 0.86
N PHE A 309 -14.85 -0.94 0.78
CA PHE A 309 -15.48 -1.62 1.92
C PHE A 309 -15.80 -3.07 1.56
N LEU A 310 -15.73 -3.96 2.55
CA LEU A 310 -16.36 -5.26 2.48
C LEU A 310 -17.89 -5.08 2.55
N TYR A 311 -18.64 -5.67 1.63
CA TYR A 311 -20.09 -5.56 1.64
C TYR A 311 -20.74 -6.90 1.95
N ASP A 312 -21.72 -6.89 2.83
CA ASP A 312 -22.48 -8.08 3.22
C ASP A 312 -23.95 -7.94 2.74
N ASN A 313 -24.34 -8.82 1.86
CA ASN A 313 -25.70 -8.93 1.38
C ASN A 313 -26.43 -10.06 2.11
N LYS A 314 -26.96 -9.79 3.32
CA LYS A 314 -27.73 -10.76 4.11
C LYS A 314 -27.01 -12.12 4.30
N GLY A 315 -25.74 -12.06 4.63
CA GLY A 315 -24.88 -13.22 4.86
C GLY A 315 -24.16 -13.75 3.61
N LYS A 316 -24.37 -13.11 2.44
CA LYS A 316 -23.55 -13.31 1.25
C LYS A 316 -22.53 -12.19 1.14
N GLU A 317 -21.26 -12.54 1.15
CA GLU A 317 -20.15 -11.60 0.99
C GLU A 317 -20.09 -11.12 -0.46
N ILE A 318 -19.86 -9.81 -0.66
CA ILE A 318 -19.43 -9.20 -1.90
C ILE A 318 -18.06 -8.60 -1.62
N ASP A 319 -17.07 -8.94 -2.44
CA ASP A 319 -15.66 -8.65 -2.16
C ASP A 319 -15.42 -7.17 -1.94
N PHE A 320 -16.00 -6.30 -2.80
CA PHE A 320 -15.84 -4.87 -2.64
C PHE A 320 -17.13 -4.08 -2.92
N LEU A 321 -17.40 -3.12 -2.05
CA LEU A 321 -18.12 -1.91 -2.38
C LEU A 321 -17.09 -0.83 -2.63
N ALA A 322 -16.97 -0.35 -3.87
CA ALA A 322 -16.04 0.68 -4.30
C ALA A 322 -16.77 2.00 -4.55
N ILE A 323 -16.32 3.08 -3.89
CA ILE A 323 -16.97 4.40 -3.95
C ILE A 323 -15.98 5.44 -4.46
N LYS A 324 -16.37 6.20 -5.51
CA LYS A 324 -15.59 7.32 -6.05
C LYS A 324 -16.50 8.35 -6.69
N GLY A 325 -16.38 9.63 -6.31
CA GLY A 325 -17.13 10.72 -6.91
C GLY A 325 -18.66 10.54 -6.85
N GLY A 326 -19.18 9.91 -5.78
CA GLY A 326 -20.60 9.63 -5.62
C GLY A 326 -21.13 8.42 -6.41
N LYS A 327 -20.29 7.75 -7.19
CA LYS A 327 -20.63 6.48 -7.86
C LYS A 327 -20.27 5.31 -6.94
N GLU A 328 -21.12 4.30 -6.90
CA GLU A 328 -20.96 3.10 -6.08
C GLU A 328 -20.99 1.84 -6.98
N TYR A 329 -19.99 0.97 -6.80
CA TYR A 329 -19.84 -0.27 -7.52
C TYR A 329 -19.78 -1.44 -6.53
N LEU A 330 -20.56 -2.48 -6.77
CA LEU A 330 -20.46 -3.76 -6.10
C LEU A 330 -19.63 -4.69 -6.97
N ILE A 331 -18.50 -5.16 -6.47
CA ILE A 331 -17.52 -5.88 -7.27
C ILE A 331 -17.31 -7.27 -6.66
N GLN A 332 -17.42 -8.29 -7.51
CA GLN A 332 -17.07 -9.68 -7.20
C GLN A 332 -15.88 -10.09 -8.05
N VAL A 333 -14.96 -10.85 -7.47
CA VAL A 333 -13.72 -11.27 -8.09
C VAL A 333 -13.64 -12.80 -8.09
N ALA A 334 -13.41 -13.42 -9.24
CA ALA A 334 -13.13 -14.83 -9.34
C ALA A 334 -12.02 -15.07 -10.37
N TYR A 335 -11.21 -16.12 -10.18
CA TYR A 335 -10.23 -16.48 -11.22
C TYR A 335 -10.92 -16.94 -12.50
N SER A 336 -11.95 -17.79 -12.37
CA SER A 336 -12.80 -18.21 -13.50
C SER A 336 -14.21 -18.53 -13.04
N VAL A 337 -15.18 -18.21 -13.88
CA VAL A 337 -16.60 -18.57 -13.73
C VAL A 337 -17.11 -19.43 -14.89
N ALA A 338 -16.20 -20.06 -15.63
CA ALA A 338 -16.55 -20.95 -16.75
C ALA A 338 -17.38 -22.18 -16.31
N GLU A 339 -17.26 -22.62 -15.04
CA GLU A 339 -18.11 -23.64 -14.46
C GLU A 339 -19.43 -23.04 -13.95
N ASN A 340 -20.58 -23.66 -14.31
CA ASN A 340 -21.92 -23.19 -13.96
C ASN A 340 -22.06 -22.91 -12.45
N LYS A 341 -21.56 -23.80 -11.59
CA LYS A 341 -21.62 -23.62 -10.14
C LYS A 341 -20.85 -22.41 -9.64
N ALA A 342 -19.69 -22.11 -10.23
CA ALA A 342 -18.91 -20.92 -9.90
C ALA A 342 -19.65 -19.66 -10.38
N CYS A 343 -20.16 -19.66 -11.60
CA CYS A 343 -20.95 -18.57 -12.17
C CYS A 343 -22.20 -18.26 -11.31
N GLU A 344 -22.97 -19.29 -10.96
CA GLU A 344 -24.16 -19.15 -10.11
C GLU A 344 -23.82 -18.61 -8.71
N ARG A 345 -22.68 -18.99 -8.12
CA ARG A 345 -22.23 -18.49 -6.83
C ARG A 345 -21.89 -17.01 -6.90
N GLU A 346 -21.03 -16.61 -7.84
CA GLU A 346 -20.51 -15.24 -7.93
C GLU A 346 -21.60 -14.25 -8.38
N ILE A 347 -22.36 -14.56 -9.42
CA ILE A 347 -23.49 -13.73 -9.85
C ILE A 347 -24.62 -13.77 -8.81
N GLY A 348 -24.83 -14.94 -8.20
CA GLY A 348 -25.83 -15.12 -7.14
C GLY A 348 -25.57 -14.31 -5.87
N ALA A 349 -24.34 -13.81 -5.64
CA ALA A 349 -24.04 -12.88 -4.55
C ALA A 349 -24.80 -11.54 -4.73
N PHE A 350 -25.06 -11.14 -5.97
CA PHE A 350 -25.82 -9.94 -6.31
C PHE A 350 -27.36 -10.15 -6.30
N ALA A 351 -27.82 -11.39 -6.21
CA ALA A 351 -29.25 -11.67 -6.19
C ALA A 351 -29.90 -10.95 -4.99
N SER A 352 -31.08 -10.42 -5.13
CA SER A 352 -31.80 -9.62 -4.12
C SER A 352 -31.30 -8.18 -3.90
N LEU A 353 -30.22 -7.76 -4.55
CA LEU A 353 -29.82 -6.35 -4.56
C LEU A 353 -30.56 -5.59 -5.67
N ASP A 354 -31.02 -4.39 -5.34
CA ASP A 354 -31.57 -3.48 -6.33
C ASP A 354 -30.49 -3.04 -7.35
N ASN A 355 -30.89 -2.29 -8.36
CA ASN A 355 -29.99 -1.79 -9.39
C ASN A 355 -29.52 -0.34 -9.13
N SER A 356 -29.63 0.13 -7.89
CA SER A 356 -29.13 1.45 -7.49
C SER A 356 -27.60 1.55 -7.56
N ARG A 357 -26.92 0.40 -7.47
CA ARG A 357 -25.46 0.27 -7.56
C ARG A 357 -25.09 -0.54 -8.79
N ALA A 358 -24.04 -0.11 -9.48
CA ALA A 358 -23.49 -0.89 -10.58
C ALA A 358 -22.86 -2.20 -10.04
N LYS A 359 -23.15 -3.31 -10.69
CA LYS A 359 -22.66 -4.65 -10.32
C LYS A 359 -21.60 -5.07 -11.34
N VAL A 360 -20.41 -5.43 -10.86
CA VAL A 360 -19.26 -5.78 -11.69
C VAL A 360 -18.72 -7.13 -11.25
N LEU A 361 -18.50 -8.00 -12.21
CA LEU A 361 -17.79 -9.26 -12.07
C LEU A 361 -16.45 -9.14 -12.79
N ILE A 362 -15.33 -9.42 -12.11
CA ILE A 362 -13.99 -9.39 -12.70
C ILE A 362 -13.42 -10.81 -12.68
N THR A 363 -13.06 -11.34 -13.84
CA THR A 363 -12.45 -12.67 -13.96
C THR A 363 -11.32 -12.71 -14.99
N ASN A 364 -10.53 -13.77 -14.94
CA ASN A 364 -9.49 -14.04 -15.94
C ASN A 364 -10.03 -14.81 -17.17
N ASP A 365 -11.35 -14.99 -17.28
CA ASP A 365 -11.97 -15.64 -18.43
C ASP A 365 -11.93 -14.73 -19.66
N GLU A 366 -11.73 -15.34 -20.84
CA GLU A 366 -11.79 -14.64 -22.13
C GLU A 366 -13.22 -14.48 -22.66
N ILE A 367 -14.16 -15.30 -22.17
CA ILE A 367 -15.58 -15.26 -22.55
C ILE A 367 -16.28 -14.18 -21.73
N ASP A 368 -17.21 -13.45 -22.35
CA ASP A 368 -18.03 -12.46 -21.66
C ASP A 368 -19.20 -13.13 -20.91
N PHE A 369 -19.26 -12.96 -19.60
CA PHE A 369 -20.32 -13.44 -18.71
C PHE A 369 -21.26 -12.32 -18.27
N SER A 370 -21.34 -11.20 -18.97
CA SER A 370 -22.26 -10.11 -18.66
C SER A 370 -23.71 -10.59 -18.71
N THR A 371 -24.50 -10.07 -17.79
CA THR A 371 -25.98 -10.26 -17.78
C THR A 371 -26.66 -8.91 -17.96
N SER A 372 -28.00 -8.88 -17.94
CA SER A 372 -28.76 -7.62 -17.97
C SER A 372 -28.46 -6.67 -16.79
N THR A 373 -27.89 -7.18 -15.68
CA THR A 373 -27.70 -6.42 -14.44
C THR A 373 -26.27 -6.44 -13.90
N VAL A 374 -25.43 -7.32 -14.41
CA VAL A 374 -24.03 -7.48 -13.99
C VAL A 374 -23.12 -7.32 -15.20
N LYS A 375 -22.20 -6.36 -15.15
CA LYS A 375 -21.16 -6.17 -16.16
C LYS A 375 -19.97 -7.08 -15.85
N HIS A 376 -19.58 -7.91 -16.77
CA HIS A 376 -18.33 -8.65 -16.71
C HIS A 376 -17.19 -7.80 -17.28
N ILE A 377 -16.05 -7.79 -16.60
CA ILE A 377 -14.82 -7.12 -17.05
C ILE A 377 -13.70 -8.17 -16.99
N LYS A 378 -13.01 -8.39 -18.12
CA LYS A 378 -11.83 -9.25 -18.15
C LYS A 378 -10.70 -8.65 -17.32
N LEU A 379 -10.01 -9.49 -16.57
CA LEU A 379 -8.91 -9.06 -15.69
C LEU A 379 -7.89 -8.18 -16.41
N LYS A 380 -7.43 -8.61 -17.58
CA LYS A 380 -6.43 -7.86 -18.36
C LYS A 380 -6.90 -6.45 -18.71
N ASP A 381 -8.17 -6.32 -19.09
CA ASP A 381 -8.76 -5.02 -19.45
C ASP A 381 -8.90 -4.15 -18.21
N PHE A 382 -9.39 -4.72 -17.08
CA PHE A 382 -9.49 -4.01 -15.80
C PHE A 382 -8.14 -3.44 -15.33
N LEU A 383 -7.06 -4.24 -15.40
CA LEU A 383 -5.72 -3.83 -14.95
C LEU A 383 -5.07 -2.74 -15.83
N LEU A 384 -5.66 -2.43 -16.98
CA LEU A 384 -5.22 -1.34 -17.87
C LEU A 384 -6.12 -0.11 -17.80
N MET A 385 -7.25 -0.19 -17.10
CA MET A 385 -8.18 0.94 -16.90
C MET A 385 -7.61 2.00 -15.96
N ASP A 386 -8.11 3.23 -16.11
CA ASP A 386 -7.85 4.32 -15.16
C ASP A 386 -9.01 4.50 -14.16
N GLU A 387 -10.22 4.02 -14.52
CA GLU A 387 -11.41 3.99 -13.66
C GLU A 387 -12.46 3.00 -14.17
N LEU A 388 -13.46 2.60 -13.34
CA LEU A 388 -14.60 1.72 -13.69
C LEU A 388 -15.69 2.44 -14.49
#